data_969b1ed0500f9176e72e90ca9b99ecc2
#
_entry.id   969b1ed0500f9176e72e90ca9b99ecc2
#
_cell.length_a   1.000
_cell.length_b   1.000
_cell.length_c   1.000
_cell.angle_alpha   90.00
_cell.angle_beta   90.00
_cell.angle_gamma   90.00
#
_symmetry.space_group_name_H-M   'P 1'
#
loop_
_entity.id
_entity.type
_entity.pdbx_description
1 polymer ?
#
loop_
_entity_poly.entity_id
_entity_poly.type
_entity_poly.pdbx_seq_one_letter_code
_entity_poly.pdbx_strand_id
1 'polypeptide(L)'
;MAKGIFMKRMIPADLLGRPDNFVTMSVEKMRAIRAEQGLTGVIVTLDEEALRARLHTIYTGELQAMEAAGRTLFDFPDAPWEFQLEMARQVWDESRHTEIFGRLVEYMGAMPGDYVETDLLWRCTLTDDPAARVAGINRGLEGLACDVFEHLIRIAQKNGDSVIEKAVDYVLADEITHVRMGSKWMRKLTDGNPERLAAAQAFQDGLDTELNYRGRRRASEDIGEDDDSLVAIARESRLLAGFTEEEIQRLVASTRRSVAY
;
A
#
# COMPACT_ATOMS: atom_id res chain seq x y z
N MET A 1 -12.25 -12.72 28.27
CA MET A 1 -12.50 -14.05 27.69
C MET A 1 -13.35 -14.05 26.40
N ALA A 2 -13.81 -12.93 25.89
CA ALA A 2 -14.59 -12.90 24.64
C ALA A 2 -13.77 -12.62 23.38
N LYS A 3 -12.49 -12.26 23.50
CA LYS A 3 -11.63 -11.80 22.39
C LYS A 3 -11.38 -12.87 21.31
N GLY A 4 -11.33 -14.15 21.66
CA GLY A 4 -11.00 -15.20 20.68
C GLY A 4 -12.16 -15.69 19.81
N ILE A 5 -13.41 -15.39 20.18
CA ILE A 5 -14.59 -15.86 19.44
C ILE A 5 -14.98 -14.86 18.34
N PHE A 6 -14.63 -13.61 18.51
CA PHE A 6 -14.94 -12.54 17.54
C PHE A 6 -14.04 -12.53 16.32
N MET A 7 -12.78 -12.93 16.45
CA MET A 7 -11.82 -12.95 15.33
C MET A 7 -12.28 -13.84 14.15
N LYS A 8 -13.02 -14.93 14.39
CA LYS A 8 -13.55 -15.78 13.32
C LYS A 8 -14.73 -15.21 12.55
N ARG A 9 -15.38 -14.15 13.03
CA ARG A 9 -16.58 -13.55 12.40
C ARG A 9 -16.32 -12.19 11.78
N MET A 10 -15.08 -11.72 11.82
CA MET A 10 -14.75 -10.35 11.44
C MET A 10 -14.36 -10.17 9.99
N ILE A 11 -14.06 -11.27 9.32
CA ILE A 11 -13.86 -11.26 7.88
C ILE A 11 -15.24 -11.43 7.25
N PRO A 12 -15.77 -10.44 6.53
CA PRO A 12 -17.00 -10.60 5.76
C PRO A 12 -16.93 -11.86 4.90
N ALA A 13 -18.03 -12.61 4.84
CA ALA A 13 -18.05 -13.89 4.11
C ALA A 13 -17.73 -13.74 2.61
N ASP A 14 -18.03 -12.58 2.03
CA ASP A 14 -17.66 -12.16 0.69
C ASP A 14 -16.15 -11.97 0.50
N LEU A 15 -15.43 -11.56 1.55
CA LEU A 15 -13.96 -11.49 1.53
C LEU A 15 -13.31 -12.85 1.73
N LEU A 16 -13.94 -13.75 2.50
CA LEU A 16 -13.50 -15.14 2.60
C LEU A 16 -13.69 -15.93 1.30
N GLY A 17 -14.60 -15.49 0.46
CA GLY A 17 -14.91 -16.13 -0.83
C GLY A 17 -14.02 -15.70 -1.99
N ARG A 18 -13.15 -14.71 -1.84
CA ARG A 18 -12.14 -14.39 -2.87
C ARG A 18 -11.12 -15.52 -2.88
N PRO A 19 -11.02 -16.31 -3.98
CA PRO A 19 -9.98 -17.31 -4.08
C PRO A 19 -8.64 -16.57 -4.09
N ASP A 20 -7.89 -16.70 -3.01
CA ASP A 20 -6.54 -16.19 -2.91
C ASP A 20 -5.60 -17.08 -3.74
N ASN A 21 -5.81 -17.03 -5.05
CA ASN A 21 -5.14 -17.88 -6.01
C ASN A 21 -3.62 -17.63 -6.02
N PHE A 22 -3.19 -16.45 -5.55
CA PHE A 22 -1.78 -16.09 -5.51
C PHE A 22 -1.09 -16.65 -4.26
N VAL A 23 -1.71 -16.57 -3.09
CA VAL A 23 -1.17 -17.15 -1.85
C VAL A 23 -1.08 -18.68 -1.95
N THR A 24 -2.02 -19.33 -2.63
CA THR A 24 -2.03 -20.79 -2.82
C THR A 24 -1.27 -21.27 -4.05
N MET A 25 -0.89 -20.36 -4.94
CA MET A 25 -0.17 -20.68 -6.18
C MET A 25 1.32 -20.87 -5.87
N SER A 26 1.89 -22.02 -6.29
CA SER A 26 3.33 -22.22 -6.16
C SER A 26 4.11 -21.35 -7.15
N VAL A 27 5.34 -21.01 -6.79
CA VAL A 27 6.26 -20.23 -7.63
C VAL A 27 6.52 -20.94 -8.97
N GLU A 28 6.59 -22.28 -8.97
CA GLU A 28 6.75 -23.08 -10.20
C GLU A 28 5.54 -22.88 -11.14
N LYS A 29 4.34 -22.86 -10.60
CA LYS A 29 3.12 -22.61 -11.38
C LYS A 29 3.11 -21.17 -11.94
N MET A 30 3.51 -20.19 -11.14
CA MET A 30 3.64 -18.81 -11.59
C MET A 30 4.65 -18.68 -12.73
N ARG A 31 5.81 -19.33 -12.62
CA ARG A 31 6.83 -19.37 -13.67
C ARG A 31 6.36 -20.09 -14.94
N ALA A 32 5.57 -21.15 -14.81
CA ALA A 32 4.96 -21.83 -15.95
C ALA A 32 4.01 -20.91 -16.72
N ILE A 33 3.14 -20.17 -16.03
CA ILE A 33 2.26 -19.16 -16.63
C ILE A 33 3.09 -18.08 -17.35
N ARG A 34 4.16 -17.60 -16.75
CA ARG A 34 5.07 -16.64 -17.37
C ARG A 34 5.69 -17.19 -18.68
N ALA A 35 6.15 -18.44 -18.63
CA ALA A 35 6.69 -19.09 -19.82
C ALA A 35 5.66 -19.23 -20.95
N GLU A 36 4.41 -19.58 -20.62
CA GLU A 36 3.29 -19.65 -21.59
C GLU A 36 3.01 -18.28 -22.23
N GLN A 37 3.28 -17.18 -21.53
CA GLN A 37 3.16 -15.82 -22.04
C GLN A 37 4.37 -15.36 -22.88
N GLY A 38 5.36 -16.24 -23.11
CA GLY A 38 6.58 -15.91 -23.83
C GLY A 38 7.60 -15.09 -23.02
N LEU A 39 7.35 -14.87 -21.72
CA LEU A 39 8.24 -14.17 -20.79
C LEU A 39 9.28 -15.16 -20.24
N THR A 40 10.06 -15.79 -21.13
CA THR A 40 11.05 -16.80 -20.75
C THR A 40 12.42 -16.18 -20.52
N GLY A 41 13.06 -16.64 -19.46
CA GLY A 41 14.46 -16.40 -19.18
C GLY A 41 14.71 -15.38 -18.08
N VAL A 42 15.72 -15.66 -17.27
CA VAL A 42 16.35 -14.69 -16.36
C VAL A 42 17.32 -13.83 -17.19
N ILE A 43 16.80 -13.14 -18.19
CA ILE A 43 17.57 -12.04 -18.78
C ILE A 43 17.26 -10.87 -17.88
N VAL A 44 18.12 -10.63 -16.93
CA VAL A 44 18.06 -9.47 -16.05
C VAL A 44 18.41 -8.25 -16.88
N THR A 45 17.41 -7.67 -17.52
CA THR A 45 17.52 -6.30 -18.02
C THR A 45 17.57 -5.36 -16.82
N LEU A 46 18.13 -4.16 -16.99
CA LEU A 46 18.05 -3.12 -15.96
C LEU A 46 16.60 -2.88 -15.48
N ASP A 47 15.64 -3.03 -16.38
CA ASP A 47 14.21 -2.88 -16.10
C ASP A 47 13.67 -4.02 -15.23
N GLU A 48 14.09 -5.26 -15.49
CA GLU A 48 13.72 -6.40 -14.63
C GLU A 48 14.37 -6.33 -13.26
N GLU A 49 15.61 -5.89 -13.16
CA GLU A 49 16.29 -5.67 -11.88
C GLU A 49 15.59 -4.56 -11.07
N ALA A 50 15.19 -3.46 -11.71
CA ALA A 50 14.45 -2.39 -11.07
C ALA A 50 13.07 -2.88 -10.58
N LEU A 51 12.37 -3.70 -11.36
CA LEU A 51 11.10 -4.30 -10.98
C LEU A 51 11.27 -5.26 -9.81
N ARG A 52 12.31 -6.11 -9.84
CA ARG A 52 12.65 -7.05 -8.77
C ARG A 52 12.93 -6.32 -7.45
N ALA A 53 13.76 -5.28 -7.48
CA ALA A 53 14.06 -4.44 -6.33
C ALA A 53 12.79 -3.73 -5.80
N ARG A 54 11.89 -3.30 -6.70
CA ARG A 54 10.63 -2.67 -6.33
C ARG A 54 9.68 -3.65 -5.63
N LEU A 55 9.50 -4.86 -6.17
CA LEU A 55 8.67 -5.89 -5.54
C LEU A 55 9.20 -6.28 -4.16
N HIS A 56 10.54 -6.35 -4.00
CA HIS A 56 11.16 -6.59 -2.70
C HIS A 56 10.89 -5.43 -1.73
N THR A 57 11.00 -4.18 -2.18
CA THR A 57 10.69 -3.01 -1.33
C THR A 57 9.23 -3.01 -0.89
N ILE A 58 8.31 -3.42 -1.77
CA ILE A 58 6.90 -3.56 -1.42
C ILE A 58 6.72 -4.69 -0.41
N TYR A 59 7.31 -5.86 -0.64
CA TYR A 59 7.27 -6.98 0.32
C TYR A 59 7.64 -6.54 1.73
N THR A 60 8.72 -5.78 1.89
CA THR A 60 9.13 -5.27 3.20
C THR A 60 8.21 -4.15 3.71
N GLY A 61 7.58 -3.41 2.82
CA GLY A 61 6.53 -2.45 3.13
C GLY A 61 5.30 -3.12 3.74
N GLU A 62 4.77 -4.16 3.09
CA GLU A 62 3.62 -4.93 3.57
C GLU A 62 3.87 -5.58 4.94
N LEU A 63 5.09 -6.12 5.14
CA LEU A 63 5.49 -6.64 6.44
C LEU A 63 5.42 -5.57 7.53
N GLN A 64 5.94 -4.37 7.24
CA GLN A 64 5.88 -3.25 8.18
C GLN A 64 4.44 -2.72 8.36
N ALA A 65 3.61 -2.73 7.31
CA ALA A 65 2.19 -2.34 7.40
C ALA A 65 1.42 -3.29 8.33
N MET A 66 1.66 -4.59 8.23
CA MET A 66 1.10 -5.59 9.15
C MET A 66 1.51 -5.31 10.59
N GLU A 67 2.80 -5.08 10.84
CA GLU A 67 3.32 -4.75 12.17
C GLU A 67 2.76 -3.42 12.68
N ALA A 68 2.64 -2.41 11.83
CA ALA A 68 2.10 -1.08 12.15
C ALA A 68 0.62 -1.14 12.55
N ALA A 69 -0.20 -1.90 11.82
CA ALA A 69 -1.59 -2.13 12.17
C ALA A 69 -1.72 -2.89 13.51
N GLY A 70 -0.90 -3.92 13.72
CA GLY A 70 -0.82 -4.65 14.99
C GLY A 70 -0.37 -3.76 16.15
N ARG A 71 0.63 -2.91 15.94
CA ARG A 71 1.10 -1.92 16.91
C ARG A 71 0.01 -0.91 17.27
N THR A 72 -0.78 -0.48 16.28
CA THR A 72 -1.89 0.43 16.49
C THR A 72 -2.95 -0.16 17.43
N LEU A 73 -3.25 -1.45 17.28
CA LEU A 73 -4.14 -2.17 18.22
C LEU A 73 -3.59 -2.20 19.66
N PHE A 74 -2.29 -2.42 19.78
CA PHE A 74 -1.64 -2.52 21.09
C PHE A 74 -1.56 -1.17 21.80
N ASP A 75 -1.17 -0.12 21.08
CA ASP A 75 -0.92 1.20 21.65
C ASP A 75 -2.22 1.94 22.02
N PHE A 76 -3.34 1.66 21.34
CA PHE A 76 -4.62 2.34 21.54
C PHE A 76 -5.76 1.39 21.98
N PRO A 77 -5.61 0.70 23.13
CA PRO A 77 -6.61 -0.28 23.60
C PRO A 77 -7.96 0.34 23.93
N ASP A 78 -8.00 1.63 24.23
CA ASP A 78 -9.20 2.40 24.57
C ASP A 78 -9.88 3.04 23.34
N ALA A 79 -9.30 2.87 22.14
CA ALA A 79 -9.93 3.34 20.91
C ALA A 79 -11.28 2.63 20.67
N PRO A 80 -12.22 3.24 19.91
CA PRO A 80 -13.52 2.65 19.64
C PRO A 80 -13.42 1.21 19.14
N TRP A 81 -14.33 0.35 19.60
CA TRP A 81 -14.31 -1.07 19.22
C TRP A 81 -14.28 -1.30 17.70
N GLU A 82 -15.05 -0.52 16.94
CA GLU A 82 -15.04 -0.60 15.48
C GLU A 82 -13.67 -0.26 14.87
N PHE A 83 -12.95 0.69 15.49
CA PHE A 83 -11.56 1.01 15.08
C PHE A 83 -10.66 -0.21 15.26
N GLN A 84 -10.76 -0.86 16.44
CA GLN A 84 -9.97 -2.05 16.72
C GLN A 84 -10.27 -3.19 15.74
N LEU A 85 -11.54 -3.37 15.37
CA LEU A 85 -11.96 -4.37 14.40
C LEU A 85 -11.35 -4.12 13.02
N GLU A 86 -11.39 -2.88 12.56
CA GLU A 86 -10.84 -2.51 11.25
C GLU A 86 -9.32 -2.63 11.22
N MET A 87 -8.62 -2.24 12.29
CA MET A 87 -7.17 -2.47 12.39
C MET A 87 -6.82 -3.96 12.43
N ALA A 88 -7.58 -4.78 13.13
CA ALA A 88 -7.37 -6.22 13.14
C ALA A 88 -7.61 -6.85 11.76
N ARG A 89 -8.58 -6.34 11.00
CA ARG A 89 -8.77 -6.71 9.60
C ARG A 89 -7.56 -6.34 8.77
N GLN A 90 -7.03 -5.12 8.91
CA GLN A 90 -5.84 -4.71 8.19
C GLN A 90 -4.65 -5.62 8.48
N VAL A 91 -4.39 -6.00 9.74
CA VAL A 91 -3.35 -6.99 10.07
C VAL A 91 -3.52 -8.27 9.26
N TRP A 92 -4.75 -8.75 9.10
CA TRP A 92 -5.04 -9.94 8.30
C TRP A 92 -4.78 -9.70 6.81
N ASP A 93 -5.26 -8.59 6.27
CA ASP A 93 -5.07 -8.24 4.86
C ASP A 93 -3.56 -8.13 4.54
N GLU A 94 -2.80 -7.39 5.35
CA GLU A 94 -1.35 -7.21 5.19
C GLU A 94 -0.55 -8.53 5.33
N SER A 95 -1.03 -9.48 6.14
CA SER A 95 -0.39 -10.79 6.21
C SER A 95 -0.47 -11.55 4.88
N ARG A 96 -1.57 -11.39 4.15
CA ARG A 96 -1.75 -11.96 2.81
C ARG A 96 -0.93 -11.20 1.76
N HIS A 97 -0.88 -9.88 1.86
CA HIS A 97 -0.06 -9.04 0.99
C HIS A 97 1.42 -9.39 1.11
N THR A 98 1.92 -9.55 2.34
CA THR A 98 3.28 -10.01 2.62
C THR A 98 3.57 -11.35 1.93
N GLU A 99 2.66 -12.32 2.02
CA GLU A 99 2.81 -13.62 1.35
C GLU A 99 2.78 -13.48 -0.19
N ILE A 100 1.87 -12.66 -0.72
CA ILE A 100 1.75 -12.41 -2.17
C ILE A 100 3.04 -11.79 -2.71
N PHE A 101 3.51 -10.70 -2.09
CA PHE A 101 4.73 -10.04 -2.57
C PHE A 101 5.98 -10.85 -2.32
N GLY A 102 6.06 -11.65 -1.24
CA GLY A 102 7.13 -12.61 -1.05
C GLY A 102 7.22 -13.61 -2.21
N ARG A 103 6.09 -14.14 -2.66
CA ARG A 103 6.04 -15.03 -3.83
C ARG A 103 6.34 -14.32 -5.14
N LEU A 104 5.96 -13.06 -5.31
CA LEU A 104 6.34 -12.28 -6.49
C LEU A 104 7.86 -12.01 -6.52
N VAL A 105 8.48 -11.77 -5.37
CA VAL A 105 9.95 -11.66 -5.26
C VAL A 105 10.63 -12.96 -5.72
N GLU A 106 10.16 -14.11 -5.21
CA GLU A 106 10.67 -15.42 -5.62
C GLU A 106 10.38 -15.74 -7.10
N TYR A 107 9.19 -15.34 -7.59
CA TYR A 107 8.79 -15.48 -8.99
C TYR A 107 9.77 -14.76 -9.92
N MET A 108 10.22 -13.57 -9.52
CA MET A 108 11.21 -12.77 -10.24
C MET A 108 12.65 -13.26 -10.04
N GLY A 109 12.87 -14.33 -9.27
CA GLY A 109 14.18 -14.95 -9.06
C GLY A 109 15.04 -14.26 -8.01
N ALA A 110 14.45 -13.46 -7.12
CA ALA A 110 15.08 -12.90 -5.94
C ALA A 110 14.58 -13.61 -4.66
N MET A 111 15.12 -13.22 -3.53
CA MET A 111 14.71 -13.70 -2.21
C MET A 111 14.52 -12.52 -1.25
N PRO A 112 13.65 -12.66 -0.24
CA PRO A 112 13.62 -11.73 0.89
C PRO A 112 15.03 -11.49 1.46
N GLY A 113 15.43 -10.22 1.57
CA GLY A 113 16.76 -9.84 2.07
C GLY A 113 17.81 -9.56 0.98
N ASP A 114 17.51 -9.79 -0.31
CA ASP A 114 18.47 -9.51 -1.40
C ASP A 114 18.69 -8.01 -1.64
N TYR A 115 17.78 -7.16 -1.19
CA TYR A 115 17.84 -5.70 -1.37
C TYR A 115 17.79 -4.97 -0.04
N VAL A 116 18.29 -3.73 -0.06
CA VAL A 116 18.25 -2.85 1.12
C VAL A 116 16.81 -2.51 1.49
N GLU A 117 16.50 -2.65 2.76
CA GLU A 117 15.20 -2.37 3.35
C GLU A 117 15.15 -0.99 4.01
N THR A 118 13.96 -0.47 4.20
CA THR A 118 13.71 0.76 4.95
C THR A 118 12.75 0.47 6.11
N ASP A 119 12.91 1.18 7.21
CA ASP A 119 12.04 1.14 8.38
C ASP A 119 11.03 2.30 8.42
N LEU A 120 10.84 2.98 7.29
CA LEU A 120 10.11 4.22 7.20
C LEU A 120 8.64 4.06 7.64
N LEU A 121 7.97 3.01 7.21
CA LEU A 121 6.60 2.70 7.58
C LEU A 121 6.49 2.47 9.09
N TRP A 122 7.43 1.72 9.65
CA TRP A 122 7.50 1.51 11.08
C TRP A 122 7.72 2.82 11.86
N ARG A 123 8.57 3.72 11.39
CA ARG A 123 8.80 5.02 12.05
C ARG A 123 7.53 5.88 12.11
N CYS A 124 6.62 5.73 11.17
CA CYS A 124 5.33 6.42 11.21
C CYS A 124 4.42 5.96 12.35
N THR A 125 4.69 4.79 12.96
CA THR A 125 3.96 4.30 14.13
C THR A 125 4.40 4.98 15.45
N LEU A 126 5.46 5.76 15.45
CA LEU A 126 6.03 6.39 16.63
C LEU A 126 5.27 7.64 17.08
N THR A 127 4.04 7.82 16.65
CA THR A 127 3.15 8.88 17.13
C THR A 127 2.19 8.36 18.20
N ASP A 128 1.98 9.13 19.25
CA ASP A 128 1.11 8.81 20.38
C ASP A 128 -0.37 9.22 20.14
N ASP A 129 -0.66 9.88 19.01
CA ASP A 129 -2.01 10.23 18.61
C ASP A 129 -2.53 9.25 17.55
N PRO A 130 -3.63 8.50 17.85
CA PRO A 130 -4.18 7.55 16.89
C PRO A 130 -4.72 8.21 15.61
N ALA A 131 -5.16 9.47 15.65
CA ALA A 131 -5.60 10.19 14.45
C ALA A 131 -4.41 10.54 13.54
N ALA A 132 -3.28 11.00 14.12
CA ALA A 132 -2.06 11.24 13.37
C ALA A 132 -1.49 9.92 12.82
N ARG A 133 -1.56 8.83 13.58
CA ARG A 133 -1.10 7.50 13.13
C ARG A 133 -1.86 7.03 11.89
N VAL A 134 -3.18 7.02 11.90
CA VAL A 134 -3.95 6.59 10.72
C VAL A 134 -3.87 7.59 9.57
N ALA A 135 -3.65 8.88 9.85
CA ALA A 135 -3.37 9.86 8.81
C ALA A 135 -2.04 9.56 8.10
N GLY A 136 -0.99 9.23 8.85
CA GLY A 136 0.31 8.90 8.31
C GLY A 136 0.33 7.54 7.61
N ILE A 137 -0.08 6.48 8.29
CA ILE A 137 -0.04 5.12 7.76
C ILE A 137 -1.12 4.94 6.70
N ASN A 138 -2.39 4.91 7.13
CA ASN A 138 -3.49 4.52 6.25
C ASN A 138 -3.75 5.52 5.11
N ARG A 139 -3.54 6.81 5.31
CA ARG A 139 -3.76 7.80 4.24
C ARG A 139 -2.48 8.15 3.48
N GLY A 140 -1.36 8.34 4.20
CA GLY A 140 -0.08 8.70 3.58
C GLY A 140 0.54 7.50 2.86
N LEU A 141 0.89 6.47 3.60
CA LEU A 141 1.64 5.30 3.09
C LEU A 141 0.79 4.37 2.24
N GLU A 142 -0.41 3.97 2.70
CA GLU A 142 -1.30 3.14 1.86
C GLU A 142 -1.86 3.94 0.67
N GLY A 143 -2.01 5.26 0.81
CA GLY A 143 -2.28 6.13 -0.33
C GLY A 143 -1.14 6.12 -1.36
N LEU A 144 0.13 6.09 -0.92
CA LEU A 144 1.27 5.90 -1.82
C LEU A 144 1.27 4.48 -2.42
N ALA A 145 0.87 3.46 -1.66
CA ALA A 145 0.71 2.11 -2.19
C ALA A 145 -0.30 2.09 -3.35
N CYS A 146 -1.44 2.78 -3.25
CA CYS A 146 -2.38 2.92 -4.37
C CYS A 146 -1.69 3.50 -5.62
N ASP A 147 -0.90 4.58 -5.48
CA ASP A 147 -0.17 5.19 -6.59
C ASP A 147 0.82 4.19 -7.24
N VAL A 148 1.57 3.47 -6.41
CA VAL A 148 2.59 2.50 -6.85
C VAL A 148 1.96 1.28 -7.49
N PHE A 149 0.83 0.80 -6.97
CA PHE A 149 0.17 -0.41 -7.47
C PHE A 149 -0.54 -0.16 -8.80
N GLU A 150 -1.22 0.97 -8.99
CA GLU A 150 -1.73 1.34 -10.32
C GLU A 150 -0.61 1.43 -11.35
N HIS A 151 0.54 1.97 -10.96
CA HIS A 151 1.71 2.02 -11.82
C HIS A 151 2.27 0.62 -12.15
N LEU A 152 2.37 -0.29 -11.17
CA LEU A 152 2.82 -1.67 -11.39
C LEU A 152 1.87 -2.46 -12.27
N ILE A 153 0.56 -2.30 -12.12
CA ILE A 153 -0.46 -2.93 -12.98
C ILE A 153 -0.23 -2.48 -14.42
N ARG A 154 -0.05 -1.18 -14.66
CA ARG A 154 0.23 -0.64 -16.00
C ARG A 154 1.52 -1.22 -16.60
N ILE A 155 2.58 -1.33 -15.83
CA ILE A 155 3.85 -1.96 -16.29
C ILE A 155 3.63 -3.44 -16.60
N ALA A 156 2.93 -4.17 -15.74
CA ALA A 156 2.64 -5.59 -15.95
C ALA A 156 1.83 -5.82 -17.23
N GLN A 157 0.81 -5.00 -17.47
CA GLN A 157 0.01 -5.02 -18.69
C GLN A 157 0.86 -4.75 -19.93
N LYS A 158 1.71 -3.74 -19.91
CA LYS A 158 2.63 -3.39 -21.00
C LYS A 158 3.60 -4.54 -21.31
N ASN A 159 4.03 -5.25 -20.28
CA ASN A 159 4.94 -6.40 -20.39
C ASN A 159 4.22 -7.72 -20.68
N GLY A 160 2.88 -7.77 -20.62
CA GLY A 160 2.10 -8.98 -20.77
C GLY A 160 2.20 -9.94 -19.57
N ASP A 161 2.65 -9.47 -18.40
CA ASP A 161 2.79 -10.29 -17.19
C ASP A 161 1.50 -10.32 -16.37
N SER A 162 0.62 -11.27 -16.71
CA SER A 162 -0.66 -11.42 -16.03
C SER A 162 -0.56 -11.93 -14.59
N VAL A 163 0.59 -12.44 -14.15
CA VAL A 163 0.80 -12.87 -12.78
C VAL A 163 0.95 -11.65 -11.88
N ILE A 164 1.87 -10.74 -12.23
CA ILE A 164 2.06 -9.49 -11.50
C ILE A 164 0.79 -8.63 -11.57
N GLU A 165 0.20 -8.46 -12.77
CA GLU A 165 -1.01 -7.68 -12.95
C GLU A 165 -2.12 -8.09 -11.98
N LYS A 166 -2.49 -9.37 -11.97
CA LYS A 166 -3.61 -9.86 -11.15
C LYS A 166 -3.30 -9.90 -9.65
N ALA A 167 -2.05 -10.18 -9.29
CA ALA A 167 -1.63 -10.17 -7.90
C ALA A 167 -1.71 -8.75 -7.32
N VAL A 168 -1.20 -7.77 -8.04
CA VAL A 168 -1.20 -6.37 -7.60
C VAL A 168 -2.60 -5.77 -7.62
N ASP A 169 -3.42 -6.07 -8.62
CA ASP A 169 -4.84 -5.65 -8.68
C ASP A 169 -5.64 -6.19 -7.48
N TYR A 170 -5.37 -7.43 -7.08
CA TYR A 170 -5.99 -8.01 -5.89
C TYR A 170 -5.64 -7.25 -4.62
N VAL A 171 -4.36 -6.90 -4.43
CA VAL A 171 -3.89 -6.14 -3.27
C VAL A 171 -4.41 -4.71 -3.30
N LEU A 172 -4.38 -4.03 -4.44
CA LEU A 172 -4.88 -2.66 -4.60
C LEU A 172 -6.32 -2.49 -4.09
N ALA A 173 -7.18 -3.48 -4.28
CA ALA A 173 -8.55 -3.42 -3.80
C ALA A 173 -8.64 -3.34 -2.25
N ASP A 174 -7.73 -4.01 -1.55
CA ASP A 174 -7.62 -3.93 -0.10
C ASP A 174 -6.99 -2.59 0.35
N GLU A 175 -5.97 -2.09 -0.36
CA GLU A 175 -5.34 -0.79 -0.07
C GLU A 175 -6.33 0.38 -0.15
N ILE A 176 -7.19 0.41 -1.16
CA ILE A 176 -8.28 1.40 -1.23
C ILE A 176 -9.16 1.34 0.01
N THR A 177 -9.36 0.15 0.56
CA THR A 177 -10.13 -0.04 1.80
C THR A 177 -9.34 0.45 3.03
N HIS A 178 -8.05 0.18 3.11
CA HIS A 178 -7.17 0.67 4.20
C HIS A 178 -7.13 2.20 4.22
N VAL A 179 -6.98 2.83 3.06
CA VAL A 179 -7.04 4.30 2.93
C VAL A 179 -8.41 4.85 3.33
N ARG A 180 -9.49 4.16 2.98
CA ARG A 180 -10.85 4.54 3.40
C ARG A 180 -11.03 4.46 4.91
N MET A 181 -10.49 3.42 5.55
CA MET A 181 -10.46 3.30 7.01
C MET A 181 -9.69 4.48 7.63
N GLY A 182 -8.53 4.83 7.09
CA GLY A 182 -7.77 6.01 7.51
C GLY A 182 -8.55 7.31 7.40
N SER A 183 -9.24 7.53 6.27
CA SER A 183 -10.07 8.70 6.03
C SER A 183 -11.24 8.81 7.01
N LYS A 184 -11.89 7.68 7.30
CA LYS A 184 -12.98 7.58 8.29
C LYS A 184 -12.46 7.89 9.69
N TRP A 185 -11.39 7.22 10.11
CA TRP A 185 -10.94 7.29 11.50
C TRP A 185 -10.19 8.56 11.83
N MET A 186 -9.42 9.11 10.92
CA MET A 186 -8.83 10.44 11.11
C MET A 186 -9.92 11.46 11.47
N ARG A 187 -11.04 11.48 10.76
CA ARG A 187 -12.16 12.40 11.03
C ARG A 187 -12.90 12.05 12.32
N LYS A 188 -13.23 10.79 12.57
CA LYS A 188 -13.94 10.35 13.78
C LYS A 188 -13.16 10.59 15.07
N LEU A 189 -11.85 10.32 15.07
CA LEU A 189 -10.99 10.48 16.24
C LEU A 189 -10.67 11.95 16.55
N THR A 190 -10.91 12.84 15.59
CA THR A 190 -10.72 14.29 15.76
C THR A 190 -12.03 15.07 15.78
N ASP A 191 -13.18 14.38 15.86
CA ASP A 191 -14.50 15.01 15.85
C ASP A 191 -14.61 16.05 16.96
N GLY A 192 -15.11 17.25 16.59
CA GLY A 192 -15.20 18.39 17.51
C GLY A 192 -13.86 19.06 17.86
N ASN A 193 -12.72 18.61 17.30
CA ASN A 193 -11.40 19.20 17.55
C ASN A 193 -10.66 19.54 16.24
N PRO A 194 -10.92 20.74 15.67
CA PRO A 194 -10.31 21.15 14.40
C PRO A 194 -8.78 21.30 14.48
N GLU A 195 -8.22 21.64 15.63
CA GLU A 195 -6.77 21.76 15.78
C GLU A 195 -6.11 20.39 15.69
N ARG A 196 -6.69 19.36 16.31
CA ARG A 196 -6.20 17.99 16.24
C ARG A 196 -6.35 17.42 14.82
N LEU A 197 -7.43 17.73 14.12
CA LEU A 197 -7.61 17.37 12.72
C LEU A 197 -6.51 18.00 11.85
N ALA A 198 -6.25 19.30 12.02
CA ALA A 198 -5.21 19.99 11.29
C ALA A 198 -3.81 19.41 11.59
N ALA A 199 -3.54 19.04 12.85
CA ALA A 199 -2.28 18.39 13.22
C ALA A 199 -2.11 17.01 12.54
N ALA A 200 -3.16 16.19 12.51
CA ALA A 200 -3.14 14.90 11.81
C ALA A 200 -2.93 15.06 10.30
N GLN A 201 -3.59 16.04 9.67
CA GLN A 201 -3.39 16.37 8.27
C GLN A 201 -1.96 16.88 8.00
N ALA A 202 -1.42 17.75 8.85
CA ALA A 202 -0.05 18.24 8.72
C ALA A 202 0.98 17.11 8.85
N PHE A 203 0.72 16.13 9.71
CA PHE A 203 1.55 14.93 9.85
C PHE A 203 1.55 14.13 8.54
N GLN A 204 0.37 13.88 7.95
CA GLN A 204 0.26 13.22 6.64
C GLN A 204 0.97 14.01 5.55
N ASP A 205 0.73 15.34 5.44
CA ASP A 205 1.34 16.20 4.42
C ASP A 205 2.88 16.20 4.52
N GLY A 206 3.42 16.12 5.75
CA GLY A 206 4.86 15.96 6.00
C GLY A 206 5.39 14.65 5.41
N LEU A 207 4.72 13.53 5.70
CA LEU A 207 5.06 12.23 5.15
C LEU A 207 4.94 12.20 3.62
N ASP A 208 3.86 12.73 3.07
CA ASP A 208 3.65 12.80 1.62
C ASP A 208 4.76 13.60 0.91
N THR A 209 5.33 14.59 1.60
CA THR A 209 6.45 15.37 1.08
C THR A 209 7.76 14.58 1.13
N GLU A 210 8.06 13.90 2.23
CA GLU A 210 9.26 13.06 2.37
C GLU A 210 9.19 11.83 1.45
N LEU A 211 8.00 11.26 1.31
CA LEU A 211 7.71 10.07 0.53
C LEU A 211 7.38 10.37 -0.94
N ASN A 212 7.68 11.52 -1.44
CA ASN A 212 7.44 11.84 -2.85
C ASN A 212 8.22 10.94 -3.82
N TYR A 213 8.45 9.70 -3.39
CA TYR A 213 9.08 8.63 -4.17
C TYR A 213 10.39 9.11 -4.84
N ARG A 214 11.24 9.82 -4.06
CA ARG A 214 12.45 10.47 -4.55
C ARG A 214 12.20 11.41 -5.73
N GLY A 215 11.10 12.16 -5.68
CA GLY A 215 10.72 13.08 -6.76
C GLY A 215 10.12 12.39 -7.99
N ARG A 216 9.71 11.13 -7.92
CA ARG A 216 9.13 10.39 -9.04
C ARG A 216 7.61 10.44 -9.10
N ARG A 217 6.92 10.82 -8.02
CA ARG A 217 5.46 10.96 -8.00
C ARG A 217 5.04 12.26 -8.68
N ARG A 218 4.05 12.19 -9.56
CA ARG A 218 3.52 13.32 -10.34
C ARG A 218 2.01 13.27 -10.46
N ALA A 219 1.41 14.40 -10.81
CA ALA A 219 0.08 14.38 -11.39
C ALA A 219 0.09 13.66 -12.75
N SER A 220 -1.00 12.99 -13.10
CA SER A 220 -1.06 12.21 -14.34
C SER A 220 -0.83 13.07 -15.59
N GLU A 221 -1.31 14.31 -15.57
CA GLU A 221 -1.10 15.27 -16.65
C GLU A 221 0.36 15.75 -16.81
N ASP A 222 1.19 15.54 -15.80
CA ASP A 222 2.61 15.92 -15.80
C ASP A 222 3.52 14.74 -16.26
N ILE A 223 2.94 13.60 -16.68
CA ILE A 223 3.65 12.39 -17.11
C ILE A 223 3.44 12.14 -18.59
N GLY A 224 4.52 11.97 -19.35
CA GLY A 224 4.45 11.56 -20.75
C GLY A 224 3.95 10.11 -20.89
N GLU A 225 3.27 9.79 -22.01
CA GLU A 225 2.63 8.47 -22.25
C GLU A 225 3.59 7.29 -22.10
N ASP A 226 4.88 7.47 -22.41
CA ASP A 226 5.90 6.42 -22.37
C ASP A 226 6.87 6.55 -21.19
N ASP A 227 6.61 7.46 -20.24
CA ASP A 227 7.51 7.63 -19.09
C ASP A 227 7.14 6.68 -17.94
N ASP A 228 7.67 5.47 -18.00
CA ASP A 228 7.53 4.47 -16.94
C ASP A 228 8.41 4.73 -15.72
N SER A 229 9.21 5.79 -15.71
CA SER A 229 10.04 6.16 -14.56
C SER A 229 9.27 6.94 -13.49
N LEU A 230 8.14 7.55 -13.87
CA LEU A 230 7.29 8.37 -13.02
C LEU A 230 6.04 7.60 -12.56
N VAL A 231 5.60 7.90 -11.35
CA VAL A 231 4.42 7.30 -10.70
C VAL A 231 3.30 8.34 -10.66
N ALA A 232 2.19 8.04 -11.33
CA ALA A 232 1.01 8.89 -11.29
C ALA A 232 0.32 8.83 -9.92
N ILE A 233 -0.20 9.97 -9.46
CA ILE A 233 -1.10 9.99 -8.30
C ILE A 233 -2.41 9.28 -8.70
N ALA A 234 -2.78 8.24 -7.97
CA ALA A 234 -3.98 7.43 -8.15
C ALA A 234 -5.24 8.20 -7.71
N ARG A 235 -5.62 9.20 -8.52
CA ARG A 235 -6.68 10.14 -8.17
C ARG A 235 -8.02 9.45 -7.91
N GLU A 236 -8.41 8.51 -8.76
CA GLU A 236 -9.70 7.81 -8.64
C GLU A 236 -9.74 6.93 -7.39
N SER A 237 -8.70 6.14 -7.16
CA SER A 237 -8.57 5.30 -5.97
C SER A 237 -8.61 6.13 -4.68
N ARG A 238 -7.95 7.29 -4.67
CA ARG A 238 -7.96 8.20 -3.52
C ARG A 238 -9.34 8.83 -3.27
N LEU A 239 -10.06 9.23 -4.32
CA LEU A 239 -11.43 9.74 -4.20
C LEU A 239 -12.37 8.65 -3.65
N LEU A 240 -12.29 7.43 -4.18
CA LEU A 240 -13.01 6.26 -3.68
C LEU A 240 -12.71 5.97 -2.20
N ALA A 241 -11.48 6.23 -1.79
CA ALA A 241 -11.01 6.06 -0.42
C ALA A 241 -11.33 7.25 0.50
N GLY A 242 -12.08 8.26 0.02
CA GLY A 242 -12.59 9.37 0.83
C GLY A 242 -11.65 10.56 0.97
N PHE A 243 -10.65 10.70 0.10
CA PHE A 243 -9.96 11.98 -0.09
C PHE A 243 -10.92 12.99 -0.72
N THR A 244 -10.75 14.26 -0.38
CA THR A 244 -11.40 15.36 -1.10
C THR A 244 -10.54 15.81 -2.27
N GLU A 245 -11.15 16.50 -3.23
CA GLU A 245 -10.42 17.09 -4.34
C GLU A 245 -9.33 18.06 -3.88
N GLU A 246 -9.62 18.86 -2.83
CA GLU A 246 -8.66 19.81 -2.25
C GLU A 246 -7.46 19.09 -1.63
N GLU A 247 -7.67 17.93 -0.99
CA GLU A 247 -6.57 17.10 -0.44
C GLU A 247 -5.69 16.56 -1.56
N ILE A 248 -6.29 16.11 -2.67
CA ILE A 248 -5.54 15.66 -3.84
C ILE A 248 -4.76 16.82 -4.49
N GLN A 249 -5.36 17.99 -4.62
CA GLN A 249 -4.67 19.17 -5.17
C GLN A 249 -3.49 19.61 -4.30
N ARG A 250 -3.60 19.52 -2.97
CA ARG A 250 -2.45 19.75 -2.06
C ARG A 250 -1.32 18.74 -2.30
N LEU A 251 -1.67 17.47 -2.47
CA LEU A 251 -0.71 16.42 -2.78
C LEU A 251 0.00 16.69 -4.11
N VAL A 252 -0.72 17.00 -5.17
CA VAL A 252 -0.18 17.41 -6.48
C VAL A 252 0.77 18.61 -6.34
N ALA A 253 0.35 19.64 -5.61
CA ALA A 253 1.19 20.81 -5.37
C ALA A 253 2.49 20.47 -4.59
N SER A 254 2.46 19.48 -3.70
CA SER A 254 3.66 19.02 -2.99
C SER A 254 4.66 18.34 -3.94
N THR A 255 4.18 17.56 -4.91
CA THR A 255 5.06 16.89 -5.88
C THR A 255 5.79 17.88 -6.78
N ARG A 256 5.15 19.00 -7.13
CA ARG A 256 5.76 20.05 -7.97
C ARG A 256 6.83 20.86 -7.23
N ARG A 257 6.70 20.99 -5.89
CA ARG A 257 7.71 21.71 -5.07
C ARG A 257 8.99 20.91 -4.88
N SER A 258 8.93 19.60 -4.81
CA SER A 258 10.10 18.74 -4.59
C SER A 258 11.01 18.60 -5.83
N VAL A 259 10.63 19.14 -6.99
CA VAL A 259 11.44 19.16 -8.21
C VAL A 259 12.38 20.36 -8.27
N ALA A 260 12.22 21.32 -7.37
CA ALA A 260 12.99 22.58 -7.37
C ALA A 260 14.30 22.52 -6.59
N TYR A 261 14.79 21.33 -6.20
CA TYR A 261 16.05 21.13 -5.48
C TYR A 261 17.03 20.22 -6.22
#